data_57ad5ce0688e4695fd5df52681cf53c5
#
_entry.id   57ad5ce0688e4695fd5df52681cf53c5
#
_cell.length_a   1.000
_cell.length_b   1.000
_cell.length_c   1.000
_cell.angle_alpha   90.00
_cell.angle_beta   90.00
_cell.angle_gamma   90.00
#
_symmetry.space_group_name_H-M   'P 1'
#
loop_
_entity.id
_entity.type
_entity.pdbx_description
1 polymer ?
#
loop_
_entity_poly.entity_id
_entity_poly.type
_entity_poly.pdbx_seq_one_letter_code
_entity_poly.pdbx_strand_id
1 'polypeptide(L)'
;MKQNRYLLEGCAIDPLLDDEKFLALVIFLYRKGMIDVFVTDLTYNDIDQIKNEGRCSALRAVISQINPEVAFYPAVLVGGKNKRDRLMLLGNVVTCDEMTMQLLFRLKSDGRADARQAAAAKMIDATLVTNDQGLISRSLAEGINAITTDQWRMQLTSMN
;
A
#
# COMPACT_ATOMS: atom_id res chain seq x y z
N MET A 1 -9.15 21.54 4.35
CA MET A 1 -7.93 21.11 3.63
C MET A 1 -8.05 19.63 3.36
N LYS A 2 -7.70 19.21 2.15
CA LYS A 2 -7.70 17.77 1.82
C LYS A 2 -6.54 17.13 2.59
N GLN A 3 -6.82 16.16 3.45
CA GLN A 3 -5.82 15.47 4.24
C GLN A 3 -4.91 14.65 3.30
N ASN A 4 -3.61 14.67 3.53
CA ASN A 4 -2.68 13.89 2.73
C ASN A 4 -2.81 12.41 3.08
N ARG A 5 -3.17 11.59 2.11
CA ARG A 5 -3.45 10.16 2.28
C ARG A 5 -2.36 9.33 1.61
N TYR A 6 -1.83 8.36 2.31
CA TYR A 6 -0.74 7.52 1.84
C TYR A 6 -1.07 6.04 2.02
N LEU A 7 -0.92 5.25 0.96
CA LEU A 7 -1.00 3.79 1.00
C LEU A 7 0.42 3.23 0.94
N LEU A 8 0.83 2.49 1.95
CA LEU A 8 2.16 1.91 2.05
C LEU A 8 2.18 0.49 1.48
N GLU A 9 3.00 0.28 0.45
CA GLU A 9 3.36 -1.05 -0.02
C GLU A 9 4.39 -1.70 0.90
N GLY A 10 4.56 -3.03 0.84
CA GLY A 10 5.45 -3.78 1.72
C GLY A 10 6.88 -3.24 1.78
N CYS A 11 7.45 -2.88 0.62
CA CYS A 11 8.79 -2.31 0.54
C CYS A 11 8.93 -0.90 1.15
N ALA A 12 7.83 -0.21 1.41
CA ALA A 12 7.84 1.10 2.06
C ALA A 12 8.00 1.02 3.58
N ILE A 13 7.83 -0.16 4.18
CA ILE A 13 7.95 -0.36 5.62
C ILE A 13 9.42 -0.52 6.05
N ASP A 14 10.26 -1.11 5.20
CA ASP A 14 11.69 -1.31 5.50
C ASP A 14 12.41 -0.01 5.89
N PRO A 15 12.30 1.11 5.15
CA PRO A 15 12.93 2.36 5.55
C PRO A 15 12.44 2.93 6.87
N LEU A 16 11.20 2.62 7.28
CA LEU A 16 10.69 3.02 8.59
C LEU A 16 11.29 2.19 9.73
N LEU A 17 11.59 0.91 9.47
CA LEU A 17 12.32 0.08 10.43
C LEU A 17 13.76 0.53 10.60
N ASP A 18 14.40 0.91 9.50
CA ASP A 18 15.82 1.26 9.48
C ASP A 18 16.11 2.71 9.97
N ASP A 19 15.08 3.55 10.11
CA ASP A 19 15.18 4.94 10.55
C ASP A 19 14.13 5.31 11.59
N GLU A 20 14.49 5.21 12.87
CA GLU A 20 13.61 5.52 14.00
C GLU A 20 13.08 6.97 13.98
N LYS A 21 13.86 7.93 13.46
CA LYS A 21 13.42 9.34 13.38
C LYS A 21 12.34 9.50 12.33
N PHE A 22 12.47 8.81 11.21
CA PHE A 22 11.45 8.81 10.17
C PHE A 22 10.17 8.13 10.65
N LEU A 23 10.26 6.99 11.31
CA LEU A 23 9.11 6.33 11.93
C LEU A 23 8.43 7.25 12.95
N ALA A 24 9.18 7.89 13.83
CA ALA A 24 8.64 8.83 14.82
C ALA A 24 7.90 10.01 14.16
N LEU A 25 8.42 10.56 13.06
CA LEU A 25 7.77 11.62 12.28
C LEU A 25 6.44 11.15 11.71
N VAL A 26 6.41 9.96 11.09
CA VAL A 26 5.17 9.38 10.52
C VAL A 26 4.11 9.20 11.62
N ILE A 27 4.49 8.59 12.74
CA ILE A 27 3.59 8.39 13.88
C ILE A 27 3.06 9.73 14.42
N PHE A 28 3.93 10.72 14.57
CA PHE A 28 3.56 12.05 15.05
C PHE A 28 2.53 12.72 14.14
N LEU A 29 2.80 12.79 12.83
CA LEU A 29 1.92 13.42 11.85
C LEU A 29 0.57 12.68 11.74
N TYR A 30 0.59 11.35 11.76
CA TYR A 30 -0.61 10.53 11.72
C TYR A 30 -1.49 10.74 12.96
N ARG A 31 -0.91 10.71 14.16
CA ARG A 31 -1.62 10.97 15.42
C ARG A 31 -2.17 12.40 15.53
N LYS A 32 -1.51 13.36 14.88
CA LYS A 32 -2.00 14.75 14.79
C LYS A 32 -3.10 14.93 13.76
N GLY A 33 -3.44 13.89 12.98
CA GLY A 33 -4.41 13.98 11.91
C GLY A 33 -3.96 14.85 10.73
N MET A 34 -2.65 15.04 10.57
CA MET A 34 -2.09 15.79 9.44
C MET A 34 -1.95 14.93 8.18
N ILE A 35 -1.86 13.62 8.37
CA ILE A 35 -1.82 12.61 7.32
C ILE A 35 -2.72 11.43 7.68
N ASP A 36 -3.20 10.73 6.66
CA ASP A 36 -3.81 9.41 6.79
C ASP A 36 -2.84 8.35 6.24
N VAL A 37 -2.67 7.25 6.95
CA VAL A 37 -1.80 6.15 6.55
C VAL A 37 -2.63 4.88 6.43
N PHE A 38 -2.49 4.22 5.28
CA PHE A 38 -3.19 2.99 4.93
C PHE A 38 -2.20 1.88 4.59
N VAL A 39 -2.61 0.66 4.85
CA VAL A 39 -2.00 -0.57 4.34
C VAL A 39 -3.11 -1.46 3.77
N THR A 40 -2.75 -2.50 3.04
CA THR A 40 -3.69 -3.56 2.64
C THR A 40 -3.24 -4.89 3.24
N ASP A 41 -4.09 -5.91 3.16
CA ASP A 41 -3.68 -7.29 3.51
C ASP A 41 -2.49 -7.76 2.66
N LEU A 42 -2.35 -7.24 1.43
CA LEU A 42 -1.20 -7.54 0.56
C LEU A 42 0.12 -7.05 1.17
N THR A 43 0.11 -5.91 1.85
CA THR A 43 1.29 -5.40 2.58
C THR A 43 1.74 -6.39 3.66
N TYR A 44 0.82 -6.96 4.42
CA TYR A 44 1.13 -7.99 5.41
C TYR A 44 1.62 -9.28 4.77
N ASN A 45 1.00 -9.69 3.65
CA ASN A 45 1.43 -10.89 2.91
C ASN A 45 2.86 -10.76 2.38
N ASP A 46 3.25 -9.57 1.89
CA ASP A 46 4.62 -9.31 1.43
C ASP A 46 5.63 -9.44 2.57
N ILE A 47 5.30 -8.90 3.73
CA ILE A 47 6.14 -9.00 4.93
C ILE A 47 6.26 -10.46 5.39
N ASP A 48 5.17 -11.23 5.37
CA ASP A 48 5.16 -12.63 5.80
C ASP A 48 5.97 -13.57 4.89
N GLN A 49 6.24 -13.17 3.65
CA GLN A 49 7.10 -13.91 2.74
C GLN A 49 8.59 -13.72 3.01
N ILE A 50 8.96 -12.80 3.90
CA ILE A 50 10.36 -12.56 4.29
C ILE A 50 10.88 -13.75 5.09
N LYS A 51 11.93 -14.40 4.60
CA LYS A 51 12.49 -15.60 5.23
C LYS A 51 13.12 -15.36 6.59
N ASN A 52 13.58 -14.14 6.87
CA ASN A 52 14.15 -13.77 8.17
C ASN A 52 13.02 -13.45 9.15
N GLU A 53 12.73 -14.37 10.06
CA GLU A 53 11.66 -14.22 11.05
C GLU A 53 11.83 -13.00 11.96
N GLY A 54 13.08 -12.68 12.33
CA GLY A 54 13.38 -11.51 13.15
C GLY A 54 13.03 -10.21 12.43
N ARG A 55 13.37 -10.10 11.13
CA ARG A 55 13.00 -8.95 10.31
C ARG A 55 11.50 -8.87 10.06
N CYS A 56 10.87 -10.00 9.77
CA CYS A 56 9.41 -10.08 9.62
C CYS A 56 8.69 -9.56 10.88
N SER A 57 9.09 -10.03 12.05
CA SER A 57 8.53 -9.58 13.32
C SER A 57 8.77 -8.09 13.59
N ALA A 58 9.96 -7.58 13.25
CA ALA A 58 10.30 -6.16 13.40
C ALA A 58 9.45 -5.28 12.47
N LEU A 59 9.25 -5.66 11.21
CA LEU A 59 8.40 -4.94 10.27
C LEU A 59 6.93 -4.92 10.71
N ARG A 60 6.43 -6.04 11.21
CA ARG A 60 5.08 -6.09 11.80
C ARG A 60 4.96 -5.19 13.02
N ALA A 61 5.99 -5.09 13.84
CA ALA A 61 6.03 -4.19 14.99
C ALA A 61 5.98 -2.71 14.55
N VAL A 62 6.66 -2.34 13.46
CA VAL A 62 6.57 -1.00 12.87
C VAL A 62 5.14 -0.66 12.47
N ILE A 63 4.47 -1.55 11.73
CA ILE A 63 3.06 -1.34 11.36
C ILE A 63 2.18 -1.20 12.60
N SER A 64 2.38 -2.05 13.61
CA SER A 64 1.61 -1.99 14.87
C SER A 64 1.81 -0.66 15.61
N GLN A 65 3.00 -0.07 15.57
CA GLN A 65 3.27 1.24 16.18
C GLN A 65 2.55 2.38 15.46
N ILE A 66 2.50 2.33 14.13
CA ILE A 66 1.74 3.31 13.32
C ILE A 66 0.25 3.07 13.53
N ASN A 67 -0.19 1.83 13.54
CA ASN A 67 -1.59 1.38 13.59
C ASN A 67 -2.43 1.99 12.44
N PRO A 68 -2.00 1.79 11.18
CA PRO A 68 -2.66 2.37 10.02
C PRO A 68 -4.03 1.74 9.78
N GLU A 69 -4.86 2.43 9.00
CA GLU A 69 -6.10 1.85 8.50
C GLU A 69 -5.84 0.77 7.46
N VAL A 70 -6.65 -0.30 7.48
CA VAL A 70 -6.57 -1.36 6.47
C VAL A 70 -7.53 -1.04 5.34
N ALA A 71 -7.00 -0.75 4.16
CA ALA A 71 -7.76 -0.45 2.97
C ALA A 71 -8.18 -1.73 2.23
N PHE A 72 -9.34 -1.69 1.58
CA PHE A 72 -9.76 -2.71 0.62
C PHE A 72 -8.95 -2.60 -0.67
N TYR A 73 -8.74 -3.73 -1.33
CA TYR A 73 -8.15 -3.76 -2.66
C TYR A 73 -9.06 -4.50 -3.66
N PRO A 74 -9.06 -4.11 -4.93
CA PRO A 74 -9.89 -4.76 -5.93
C PRO A 74 -9.28 -6.10 -6.32
N ALA A 75 -10.16 -7.08 -6.56
CA ALA A 75 -9.77 -8.37 -7.09
C ALA A 75 -10.62 -8.72 -8.31
N VAL A 76 -10.00 -9.27 -9.32
CA VAL A 76 -10.68 -9.81 -10.50
C VAL A 76 -11.14 -11.22 -10.17
N LEU A 77 -12.45 -11.45 -10.25
CA LEU A 77 -13.04 -12.79 -10.24
C LEU A 77 -12.81 -13.44 -11.61
N VAL A 78 -11.72 -14.17 -11.76
CA VAL A 78 -11.48 -14.96 -12.98
C VAL A 78 -12.20 -16.29 -12.84
N GLY A 79 -13.26 -16.50 -13.61
CA GLY A 79 -14.24 -17.56 -13.63
C GLY A 79 -13.87 -18.93 -13.03
N GLY A 80 -14.82 -19.51 -12.30
CA GLY A 80 -14.82 -20.84 -11.71
C GLY A 80 -15.43 -20.84 -10.31
N LYS A 81 -16.27 -21.82 -10.04
CA LYS A 81 -17.05 -21.96 -8.80
C LYS A 81 -16.25 -21.84 -7.51
N ASN A 82 -14.93 -22.13 -7.53
CA ASN A 82 -14.08 -22.19 -6.34
C ASN A 82 -13.28 -20.90 -6.08
N LYS A 83 -13.35 -19.89 -6.95
CA LYS A 83 -12.55 -18.66 -6.82
C LYS A 83 -13.24 -17.59 -5.99
N ARG A 84 -14.58 -17.59 -5.99
CA ARG A 84 -15.36 -16.69 -5.14
C ARG A 84 -15.12 -16.99 -3.66
N ASP A 85 -15.06 -18.29 -3.31
CA ASP A 85 -14.80 -18.72 -1.94
C ASP A 85 -13.36 -18.39 -1.50
N ARG A 86 -12.39 -18.47 -2.40
CA ARG A 86 -11.00 -18.06 -2.11
C ARG A 86 -10.84 -16.56 -1.91
N LEU A 87 -11.60 -15.74 -2.63
CA LEU A 87 -11.56 -14.29 -2.48
C LEU A 87 -12.24 -13.83 -1.18
N MET A 88 -13.29 -14.51 -0.74
CA MET A 88 -13.91 -14.26 0.57
C MET A 88 -13.00 -14.63 1.75
N LEU A 89 -12.05 -15.56 1.53
CA LEU A 89 -11.04 -15.95 2.52
C LEU A 89 -9.80 -15.02 2.54
N LEU A 90 -9.67 -14.10 1.57
CA LEU A 90 -8.49 -13.25 1.39
C LEU A 90 -8.60 -11.89 2.10
N GLY A 91 -9.57 -11.70 3.00
CA GLY A 91 -9.68 -10.49 3.81
C GLY A 91 -10.38 -9.33 3.10
N ASN A 92 -9.82 -8.13 3.18
CA ASN A 92 -10.45 -6.88 2.73
C ASN A 92 -10.43 -6.72 1.20
N VAL A 93 -11.19 -7.55 0.51
CA VAL A 93 -11.31 -7.55 -0.97
C VAL A 93 -12.68 -7.03 -1.38
N VAL A 94 -12.72 -6.20 -2.40
CA VAL A 94 -13.94 -5.78 -3.09
C VAL A 94 -13.97 -6.33 -4.52
N THR A 95 -15.14 -6.71 -4.99
CA THR A 95 -15.33 -7.01 -6.41
C THR A 95 -15.17 -5.72 -7.21
N CYS A 96 -14.42 -5.78 -8.31
CA CYS A 96 -14.23 -4.63 -9.17
C CYS A 96 -15.24 -4.61 -10.31
N ASP A 97 -15.65 -3.41 -10.68
CA ASP A 97 -16.38 -3.15 -11.92
C ASP A 97 -15.46 -3.32 -13.16
N GLU A 98 -16.04 -3.20 -14.34
CA GLU A 98 -15.29 -3.36 -15.58
C GLU A 98 -14.16 -2.34 -15.73
N MET A 99 -14.38 -1.09 -15.32
CA MET A 99 -13.36 -0.03 -15.40
C MET A 99 -12.16 -0.33 -14.49
N THR A 100 -12.42 -0.79 -13.28
CA THR A 100 -11.37 -1.20 -12.33
C THR A 100 -10.64 -2.44 -12.83
N MET A 101 -11.36 -3.38 -13.44
CA MET A 101 -10.75 -4.56 -14.06
C MET A 101 -9.80 -4.17 -15.20
N GLN A 102 -10.21 -3.26 -16.09
CA GLN A 102 -9.36 -2.73 -17.15
C GLN A 102 -8.15 -1.99 -16.59
N LEU A 103 -8.33 -1.21 -15.51
CA LEU A 103 -7.23 -0.56 -14.82
C LEU A 103 -6.22 -1.58 -14.29
N LEU A 104 -6.66 -2.65 -13.65
CA LEU A 104 -5.77 -3.71 -13.16
C LEU A 104 -4.98 -4.36 -14.30
N PHE A 105 -5.59 -4.55 -15.47
CA PHE A 105 -4.88 -5.05 -16.65
C PHE A 105 -3.82 -4.08 -17.16
N ARG A 106 -4.09 -2.77 -17.17
CA ARG A 106 -3.12 -1.74 -17.58
C ARG A 106 -1.97 -1.56 -16.59
N LEU A 107 -2.23 -1.71 -15.31
CA LEU A 107 -1.22 -1.67 -14.24
C LEU A 107 -0.36 -2.93 -14.21
N LYS A 108 -0.66 -3.92 -15.04
CA LYS A 108 -0.03 -5.22 -15.07
C LYS A 108 1.48 -5.12 -15.18
N SER A 109 2.15 -5.49 -14.12
CA SER A 109 3.45 -6.11 -14.16
C SER A 109 3.28 -7.61 -13.93
N ASP A 110 4.36 -8.36 -13.92
CA ASP A 110 4.36 -9.78 -13.59
C ASP A 110 3.86 -10.06 -12.15
N GLY A 111 3.71 -9.03 -11.31
CA GLY A 111 3.18 -9.08 -9.96
C GLY A 111 1.75 -8.53 -9.85
N ARG A 112 0.75 -9.42 -9.80
CA ARG A 112 -0.66 -9.03 -9.64
C ARG A 112 -0.95 -8.28 -8.34
N ALA A 113 -0.15 -8.48 -7.29
CA ALA A 113 -0.30 -7.82 -5.99
C ALA A 113 -0.04 -6.32 -6.11
N ASP A 114 1.02 -5.92 -6.82
CA ASP A 114 1.41 -4.51 -6.98
C ASP A 114 0.34 -3.70 -7.71
N ALA A 115 -0.24 -4.28 -8.77
CA ALA A 115 -1.34 -3.66 -9.51
C ALA A 115 -2.58 -3.44 -8.62
N ARG A 116 -2.88 -4.37 -7.73
CA ARG A 116 -4.00 -4.26 -6.77
C ARG A 116 -3.74 -3.17 -5.74
N GLN A 117 -2.50 -3.03 -5.25
CA GLN A 117 -2.13 -1.95 -4.33
C GLN A 117 -2.28 -0.57 -4.99
N ALA A 118 -1.81 -0.42 -6.24
CA ALA A 118 -1.99 0.82 -6.99
C ALA A 118 -3.48 1.14 -7.23
N ALA A 119 -4.28 0.15 -7.58
CA ALA A 119 -5.72 0.34 -7.74
C ALA A 119 -6.41 0.68 -6.42
N ALA A 120 -6.01 0.08 -5.30
CA ALA A 120 -6.50 0.43 -3.97
C ALA A 120 -6.19 1.90 -3.63
N ALA A 121 -4.96 2.36 -3.91
CA ALA A 121 -4.58 3.76 -3.73
C ALA A 121 -5.50 4.71 -4.51
N LYS A 122 -5.82 4.37 -5.77
CA LYS A 122 -6.77 5.15 -6.58
C LYS A 122 -8.18 5.17 -5.96
N MET A 123 -8.67 4.03 -5.49
CA MET A 123 -10.02 3.92 -4.90
C MET A 123 -10.19 4.81 -3.66
N ILE A 124 -9.17 4.94 -2.85
CA ILE A 124 -9.20 5.75 -1.63
C ILE A 124 -8.62 7.15 -1.82
N ASP A 125 -8.27 7.54 -3.06
CA ASP A 125 -7.64 8.83 -3.39
C ASP A 125 -6.38 9.09 -2.54
N ALA A 126 -5.52 8.08 -2.45
CA ALA A 126 -4.26 8.13 -1.71
C ALA A 126 -3.05 8.12 -2.66
N THR A 127 -1.93 8.63 -2.19
CA THR A 127 -0.63 8.46 -2.85
C THR A 127 -0.05 7.10 -2.48
N LEU A 128 0.30 6.29 -3.47
CA LEU A 128 1.00 5.03 -3.27
C LEU A 128 2.46 5.31 -2.91
N VAL A 129 2.94 4.75 -1.81
CA VAL A 129 4.35 4.81 -1.41
C VAL A 129 5.00 3.46 -1.70
N THR A 130 5.91 3.44 -2.66
CA THR A 130 6.62 2.23 -3.11
C THR A 130 7.99 2.58 -3.64
N ASN A 131 8.95 1.66 -3.57
CA ASN A 131 10.27 1.82 -4.17
C ASN A 131 10.40 1.09 -5.52
N ASP A 132 9.33 0.44 -6.00
CA ASP A 132 9.27 -0.15 -7.34
C ASP A 132 9.08 0.94 -8.41
N GLN A 133 10.16 1.27 -9.13
CA GLN A 133 10.15 2.29 -10.18
C GLN A 133 9.21 1.94 -11.34
N GLY A 134 9.09 0.65 -11.66
CA GLY A 134 8.17 0.17 -12.69
C GLY A 134 6.71 0.40 -12.29
N LEU A 135 6.37 0.11 -11.03
CA LEU A 135 5.03 0.35 -10.49
C LEU A 135 4.72 1.84 -10.41
N ILE A 136 5.69 2.68 -9.99
CA ILE A 136 5.53 4.15 -9.99
C ILE A 136 5.19 4.64 -11.39
N SER A 137 5.98 4.26 -12.40
CA SER A 137 5.78 4.70 -13.79
C SER A 137 4.41 4.30 -14.32
N ARG A 138 3.98 3.05 -14.10
CA ARG A 138 2.67 2.57 -14.52
C ARG A 138 1.53 3.29 -13.79
N SER A 139 1.68 3.50 -12.49
CA SER A 139 0.69 4.19 -11.67
C SER A 139 0.48 5.63 -12.14
N LEU A 140 1.55 6.37 -12.37
CA LEU A 140 1.50 7.75 -12.87
C LEU A 140 0.83 7.82 -14.25
N ALA A 141 1.11 6.86 -15.15
CA ALA A 141 0.46 6.78 -16.46
C ALA A 141 -1.07 6.58 -16.36
N GLU A 142 -1.56 5.99 -15.29
CA GLU A 142 -3.00 5.78 -15.01
C GLU A 142 -3.60 6.87 -14.09
N GLY A 143 -2.87 7.97 -13.86
CA GLY A 143 -3.32 9.07 -13.03
C GLY A 143 -3.36 8.75 -11.53
N ILE A 144 -2.59 7.75 -11.09
CA ILE A 144 -2.43 7.38 -9.69
C ILE A 144 -1.15 8.03 -9.18
N ASN A 145 -1.25 8.85 -8.15
CA ASN A 145 -0.07 9.40 -7.50
C ASN A 145 0.75 8.27 -6.86
N ALA A 146 2.02 8.20 -7.21
CA ALA A 146 2.95 7.22 -6.64
C ALA A 146 4.33 7.87 -6.44
N ILE A 147 4.93 7.63 -5.29
CA ILE A 147 6.21 8.22 -4.87
C ILE A 147 7.09 7.18 -4.18
N THR A 148 8.39 7.44 -4.18
CA THR A 148 9.34 6.65 -3.39
C THR A 148 9.25 7.00 -1.91
N THR A 149 9.81 6.14 -1.04
CA THR A 149 9.93 6.44 0.39
C THR A 149 10.79 7.67 0.68
N ASP A 150 11.82 7.95 -0.13
CA ASP A 150 12.64 9.15 0.02
C ASP A 150 11.84 10.42 -0.31
N GLN A 151 11.07 10.41 -1.40
CA GLN A 151 10.17 11.51 -1.75
C GLN A 151 9.11 11.71 -0.66
N TRP A 152 8.56 10.62 -0.11
CA TRP A 152 7.61 10.68 0.99
C TRP A 152 8.23 11.32 2.22
N ARG A 153 9.44 10.88 2.62
CA ARG A 153 10.19 11.50 3.72
C ARG A 153 10.36 13.00 3.53
N MET A 154 10.77 13.43 2.34
CA MET A 154 10.95 14.86 2.04
C MET A 154 9.63 15.64 2.19
N GLN A 155 8.52 15.10 1.68
CA GLN A 155 7.20 15.72 1.85
C GLN A 155 6.81 15.84 3.31
N LEU A 156 6.97 14.77 4.10
CA LEU A 156 6.60 14.78 5.53
C LEU A 156 7.48 15.73 6.34
N THR A 157 8.77 15.80 6.02
CA THR A 157 9.68 16.72 6.69
C THR A 157 9.29 18.19 6.45
N SER A 158 8.76 18.50 5.29
CA SER A 158 8.28 19.87 4.98
C SER A 158 6.98 20.25 5.67
N MET A 159 6.26 19.28 6.26
CA MET A 159 5.02 19.51 7.01
C MET A 159 5.26 19.79 8.51
N ASN A 160 6.46 19.51 9.00
CA ASN A 160 6.85 19.65 10.41
C ASN A 160 7.63 20.94 10.59
#